data_be4908be8d87b4660daea7bd25aa2b88
#
_entry.id   be4908be8d87b4660daea7bd25aa2b88
#
_cell.length_a   1.000
_cell.length_b   1.000
_cell.length_c   1.000
_cell.angle_alpha   90.00
_cell.angle_beta   90.00
_cell.angle_gamma   90.00
#
_symmetry.space_group_name_H-M   'P 1'
#
loop_
_entity.id
_entity.type
_entity.pdbx_description
1 polymer ?
#
loop_
_entity_poly.entity_id
_entity_poly.type
_entity_poly.pdbx_seq_one_letter_code
_entity_poly.pdbx_strand_id
1 'polypeptide(L)'
;VVAAMSVGEALDLDEVWLVPAGDPWQKRDRRVTPAGVRLALTEAAVDGVPGLGVSDVEVRRAGPSYTIDTVDQLRADDPERDLVLIMGRDAAAGLPTWERHEELVAAVELALVDRAGVMPADRPAPDLGGGARAHVVPMRRIDVSSTELRHRAAAGLPLVPLVAPGVAALVARHGLYRDPEPV
;
A
#
# COMPACT_ATOMS: atom_id res chain seq x y z
N VAL A 1 -5.30 5.07 -1.09
CA VAL A 1 -5.53 6.37 -1.74
C VAL A 1 -5.19 7.50 -0.78
N VAL A 2 -5.94 7.71 0.34
CA VAL A 2 -5.76 8.89 1.21
C VAL A 2 -4.33 9.01 1.77
N ALA A 3 -3.73 7.91 2.25
CA ALA A 3 -2.33 7.94 2.71
C ALA A 3 -1.35 8.37 1.59
N ALA A 4 -1.56 7.86 0.37
CA ALA A 4 -0.76 8.22 -0.79
C ALA A 4 -0.86 9.71 -1.11
N MET A 5 -2.09 10.24 -1.15
CA MET A 5 -2.32 11.68 -1.37
C MET A 5 -1.67 12.53 -0.27
N SER A 6 -1.87 12.16 1.02
CA SER A 6 -1.30 12.94 2.14
C SER A 6 0.22 12.99 2.08
N VAL A 7 0.88 11.90 1.67
CA VAL A 7 2.35 11.87 1.52
C VAL A 7 2.79 12.64 0.29
N GLY A 8 2.10 12.46 -0.85
CA GLY A 8 2.39 13.20 -2.07
C GLY A 8 2.38 14.72 -1.84
N GLU A 9 1.33 15.23 -1.18
CA GLU A 9 1.19 16.64 -0.82
C GLU A 9 2.24 17.10 0.21
N ALA A 10 2.50 16.29 1.25
CA ALA A 10 3.39 16.71 2.34
C ALA A 10 4.87 16.73 1.95
N LEU A 11 5.27 15.88 1.01
CA LEU A 11 6.66 15.76 0.54
C LEU A 11 6.87 16.32 -0.87
N ASP A 12 5.85 16.96 -1.46
CA ASP A 12 5.89 17.54 -2.81
C ASP A 12 6.40 16.54 -3.87
N LEU A 13 5.82 15.30 -3.83
CA LEU A 13 6.22 14.25 -4.75
C LEU A 13 5.58 14.45 -6.12
N ASP A 14 6.33 14.21 -7.19
CA ASP A 14 5.83 14.31 -8.57
C ASP A 14 4.69 13.32 -8.82
N GLU A 15 4.85 12.07 -8.33
CA GLU A 15 3.88 10.99 -8.47
C GLU A 15 3.93 10.05 -7.27
N VAL A 16 2.81 9.40 -6.96
CA VAL A 16 2.75 8.29 -6.00
C VAL A 16 2.15 7.07 -6.68
N TRP A 17 2.92 5.97 -6.74
CA TRP A 17 2.47 4.73 -7.33
C TRP A 17 2.00 3.72 -6.29
N LEU A 18 0.82 3.17 -6.51
CA LEU A 18 0.36 1.99 -5.78
C LEU A 18 0.85 0.74 -6.53
N VAL A 19 1.56 -0.13 -5.82
CA VAL A 19 2.15 -1.35 -6.40
C VAL A 19 1.48 -2.58 -5.78
N PRO A 20 0.52 -3.22 -6.46
CA PRO A 20 -0.09 -4.44 -5.94
C PRO A 20 0.89 -5.61 -5.98
N ALA A 21 1.11 -6.26 -4.84
CA ALA A 21 2.00 -7.41 -4.76
C ALA A 21 1.59 -8.53 -5.73
N GLY A 22 2.51 -9.13 -6.46
CA GLY A 22 2.26 -10.31 -7.28
C GLY A 22 1.98 -11.54 -6.42
N ASP A 23 3.00 -12.01 -5.71
CA ASP A 23 2.95 -13.10 -4.73
C ASP A 23 3.30 -12.55 -3.33
N PRO A 24 2.31 -12.15 -2.50
CA PRO A 24 2.55 -11.57 -1.17
C PRO A 24 3.02 -12.63 -0.18
N TRP A 25 4.32 -12.77 0.02
CA TRP A 25 4.93 -13.78 0.87
C TRP A 25 4.44 -13.77 2.33
N GLN A 26 4.04 -12.61 2.86
CA GLN A 26 3.48 -12.46 4.21
C GLN A 26 2.05 -13.01 4.36
N LYS A 27 1.41 -13.43 3.26
CA LYS A 27 0.00 -13.88 3.23
C LYS A 27 -0.15 -15.28 2.63
N ARG A 28 0.90 -16.09 2.55
CA ARG A 28 0.87 -17.42 1.92
C ARG A 28 -0.12 -18.37 2.57
N ASP A 29 -0.39 -18.20 3.86
CA ASP A 29 -1.33 -19.04 4.63
C ASP A 29 -2.80 -18.58 4.49
N ARG A 30 -3.07 -17.58 3.65
CA ARG A 30 -4.41 -17.02 3.46
C ARG A 30 -4.81 -17.08 1.99
N ARG A 31 -6.12 -17.20 1.74
CA ARG A 31 -6.65 -17.06 0.39
C ARG A 31 -6.53 -15.62 -0.08
N VAL A 32 -5.64 -15.36 -1.02
CA VAL A 32 -5.42 -14.03 -1.59
C VAL A 32 -6.15 -13.93 -2.93
N THR A 33 -6.88 -12.84 -3.14
CA THR A 33 -7.48 -12.51 -4.45
C THR A 33 -6.40 -12.52 -5.54
N PRO A 34 -6.65 -13.09 -6.73
CA PRO A 34 -5.68 -13.15 -7.82
C PRO A 34 -5.03 -11.80 -8.13
N ALA A 35 -3.73 -11.81 -8.43
CA ALA A 35 -2.93 -10.59 -8.60
C ALA A 35 -3.52 -9.63 -9.65
N GLY A 36 -3.97 -10.15 -10.81
CA GLY A 36 -4.60 -9.33 -11.85
C GLY A 36 -5.91 -8.67 -11.39
N VAL A 37 -6.69 -9.34 -10.53
CA VAL A 37 -7.91 -8.74 -9.96
C VAL A 37 -7.55 -7.64 -8.95
N ARG A 38 -6.51 -7.84 -8.14
CA ARG A 38 -6.02 -6.82 -7.20
C ARG A 38 -5.46 -5.60 -7.95
N LEU A 39 -4.78 -5.83 -9.06
CA LEU A 39 -4.34 -4.76 -9.96
C LEU A 39 -5.53 -3.95 -10.46
N ALA A 40 -6.53 -4.58 -11.06
CA ALA A 40 -7.73 -3.90 -11.55
C ALA A 40 -8.49 -3.13 -10.45
N LEU A 41 -8.57 -3.69 -9.23
CA LEU A 41 -9.15 -3.00 -8.07
C LEU A 41 -8.34 -1.76 -7.68
N THR A 42 -7.01 -1.83 -7.76
CA THR A 42 -6.13 -0.70 -7.44
C THR A 42 -6.24 0.39 -8.49
N GLU A 43 -6.25 0.03 -9.78
CA GLU A 43 -6.49 0.96 -10.89
C GLU A 43 -7.83 1.70 -10.73
N ALA A 44 -8.91 0.95 -10.45
CA ALA A 44 -10.23 1.55 -10.20
C ALA A 44 -10.27 2.41 -8.93
N ALA A 45 -9.39 2.18 -7.96
CA ALA A 45 -9.34 2.98 -6.73
C ALA A 45 -8.66 4.32 -6.91
N VAL A 46 -7.76 4.46 -7.88
CA VAL A 46 -7.02 5.71 -8.16
C VAL A 46 -7.52 6.42 -9.42
N ASP A 47 -8.47 5.82 -10.15
CA ASP A 47 -9.01 6.38 -11.37
C ASP A 47 -9.52 7.82 -11.15
N GLY A 48 -9.02 8.75 -11.96
CA GLY A 48 -9.34 10.17 -11.84
C GLY A 48 -8.72 10.90 -10.63
N VAL A 49 -7.80 10.29 -9.88
CA VAL A 49 -7.10 10.94 -8.76
C VAL A 49 -5.76 11.48 -9.26
N PRO A 50 -5.59 12.82 -9.34
CA PRO A 50 -4.34 13.43 -9.83
C PRO A 50 -3.13 13.02 -8.96
N GLY A 51 -1.97 12.83 -9.59
CA GLY A 51 -0.72 12.49 -8.89
C GLY A 51 -0.64 11.05 -8.38
N LEU A 52 -1.69 10.23 -8.57
CA LEU A 52 -1.64 8.81 -8.23
C LEU A 52 -1.61 7.94 -9.48
N GLY A 53 -0.73 6.95 -9.47
CA GLY A 53 -0.60 5.94 -10.50
C GLY A 53 -0.61 4.51 -9.94
N VAL A 54 -0.61 3.54 -10.83
CA VAL A 54 -0.49 2.12 -10.48
C VAL A 54 0.65 1.52 -11.28
N SER A 55 1.52 0.76 -10.62
CA SER A 55 2.54 -0.03 -11.29
C SER A 55 2.23 -1.52 -11.13
N ASP A 56 2.28 -2.25 -12.22
CA ASP A 56 2.08 -3.71 -12.26
C ASP A 56 3.40 -4.49 -12.16
N VAL A 57 4.49 -3.81 -11.83
CA VAL A 57 5.86 -4.37 -11.79
C VAL A 57 5.95 -5.68 -11.00
N GLU A 58 5.30 -5.77 -9.84
CA GLU A 58 5.29 -6.99 -9.03
C GLU A 58 4.31 -8.03 -9.56
N VAL A 59 3.22 -7.61 -10.21
CA VAL A 59 2.25 -8.54 -10.83
C VAL A 59 2.86 -9.26 -12.02
N ARG A 60 3.75 -8.60 -12.75
CA ARG A 60 4.48 -9.19 -13.90
C ARG A 60 5.68 -10.04 -13.48
N ARG A 61 6.24 -9.80 -12.28
CA ARG A 61 7.40 -10.53 -11.79
C ARG A 61 6.99 -11.89 -11.24
N ALA A 62 7.69 -12.96 -11.63
CA ALA A 62 7.51 -14.29 -11.04
C ALA A 62 8.18 -14.36 -9.66
N GLY A 63 7.59 -15.14 -8.75
CA GLY A 63 8.12 -15.36 -7.41
C GLY A 63 7.59 -14.38 -6.36
N PRO A 64 8.17 -14.44 -5.13
CA PRO A 64 7.74 -13.60 -4.02
C PRO A 64 7.91 -12.11 -4.31
N SER A 65 6.96 -11.30 -3.84
CA SER A 65 7.02 -9.85 -3.95
C SER A 65 7.82 -9.26 -2.78
N TYR A 66 9.11 -9.10 -2.96
CA TYR A 66 9.97 -8.37 -2.03
C TYR A 66 10.09 -6.91 -2.46
N THR A 67 9.92 -6.00 -1.50
CA THR A 67 9.96 -4.55 -1.77
C THR A 67 11.32 -4.11 -2.33
N ILE A 68 12.42 -4.68 -1.83
CA ILE A 68 13.76 -4.35 -2.32
C ILE A 68 13.93 -4.68 -3.80
N ASP A 69 13.41 -5.81 -4.28
CA ASP A 69 13.50 -6.18 -5.70
C ASP A 69 12.69 -5.21 -6.58
N THR A 70 11.62 -4.65 -6.03
CA THR A 70 10.82 -3.62 -6.71
C THR A 70 11.59 -2.30 -6.78
N VAL A 71 12.25 -1.91 -5.72
CA VAL A 71 13.14 -0.73 -5.69
C VAL A 71 14.29 -0.89 -6.68
N ASP A 72 14.96 -2.05 -6.68
CA ASP A 72 16.05 -2.36 -7.61
C ASP A 72 15.59 -2.23 -9.08
N GLN A 73 14.41 -2.76 -9.40
CA GLN A 73 13.83 -2.68 -10.74
C GLN A 73 13.49 -1.24 -11.13
N LEU A 74 12.83 -0.48 -10.25
CA LEU A 74 12.46 0.92 -10.53
C LEU A 74 13.70 1.81 -10.73
N ARG A 75 14.80 1.53 -10.02
CA ARG A 75 16.07 2.23 -10.21
C ARG A 75 16.82 1.79 -11.47
N ALA A 76 16.68 0.53 -11.86
CA ALA A 76 17.25 0.06 -13.12
C ALA A 76 16.54 0.70 -14.33
N ASP A 77 15.23 0.94 -14.22
CA ASP A 77 14.44 1.60 -15.25
C ASP A 77 14.75 3.12 -15.33
N ASP A 78 15.06 3.75 -14.18
CA ASP A 78 15.43 5.16 -14.09
C ASP A 78 16.37 5.40 -12.88
N PRO A 79 17.70 5.45 -13.10
CA PRO A 79 18.69 5.61 -12.04
C PRO A 79 18.65 6.97 -11.30
N GLU A 80 18.10 8.01 -11.94
CA GLU A 80 18.01 9.36 -11.35
C GLU A 80 16.77 9.53 -10.47
N ARG A 81 15.91 8.50 -10.40
CA ARG A 81 14.66 8.56 -9.64
C ARG A 81 14.92 8.51 -8.14
N ASP A 82 14.45 9.54 -7.43
CA ASP A 82 14.35 9.51 -5.98
C ASP A 82 13.11 8.71 -5.55
N LEU A 83 13.30 7.73 -4.66
CA LEU A 83 12.24 6.84 -4.22
C LEU A 83 11.90 7.06 -2.75
N VAL A 84 10.61 7.24 -2.47
CA VAL A 84 10.04 7.32 -1.12
C VAL A 84 9.10 6.14 -0.90
N LEU A 85 9.42 5.26 0.06
CA LEU A 85 8.56 4.14 0.44
C LEU A 85 7.55 4.59 1.49
N ILE A 86 6.27 4.56 1.12
CA ILE A 86 5.17 4.93 2.01
C ILE A 86 4.72 3.69 2.79
N MET A 87 4.70 3.78 4.12
CA MET A 87 4.26 2.69 4.96
C MET A 87 3.56 3.16 6.23
N GLY A 88 2.66 2.32 6.75
CA GLY A 88 2.09 2.56 8.07
C GLY A 88 3.14 2.37 9.18
N ARG A 89 3.03 3.13 10.25
CA ARG A 89 3.92 3.01 11.42
C ARG A 89 3.97 1.59 12.00
N ASP A 90 2.84 0.88 12.01
CA ASP A 90 2.79 -0.51 12.48
C ASP A 90 3.61 -1.44 11.58
N ALA A 91 3.58 -1.22 10.28
CA ALA A 91 4.38 -1.97 9.32
C ALA A 91 5.88 -1.66 9.46
N ALA A 92 6.23 -0.42 9.78
CA ALA A 92 7.60 0.00 10.01
C ALA A 92 8.26 -0.73 11.19
N ALA A 93 7.51 -1.08 12.23
CA ALA A 93 8.01 -1.89 13.34
C ALA A 93 8.46 -3.30 12.89
N GLY A 94 7.88 -3.82 11.80
CA GLY A 94 8.26 -5.10 11.19
C GLY A 94 9.35 -5.01 10.13
N LEU A 95 9.81 -3.82 9.78
CA LEU A 95 10.75 -3.59 8.69
C LEU A 95 12.06 -4.41 8.81
N PRO A 96 12.66 -4.60 10.02
CA PRO A 96 13.86 -5.43 10.18
C PRO A 96 13.69 -6.91 9.79
N THR A 97 12.44 -7.39 9.61
CA THR A 97 12.14 -8.74 9.14
C THR A 97 11.98 -8.85 7.62
N TRP A 98 12.06 -7.73 6.91
CA TRP A 98 11.89 -7.72 5.47
C TRP A 98 13.17 -8.18 4.77
N GLU A 99 13.00 -8.76 3.59
CA GLU A 99 14.11 -9.22 2.76
C GLU A 99 15.08 -8.07 2.46
N ARG A 100 16.37 -8.25 2.73
CA ARG A 100 17.44 -7.27 2.48
C ARG A 100 17.10 -5.88 3.05
N HIS A 101 16.54 -5.82 4.28
CA HIS A 101 16.02 -4.58 4.85
C HIS A 101 17.06 -3.45 4.96
N GLU A 102 18.34 -3.77 5.28
CA GLU A 102 19.41 -2.78 5.36
C GLU A 102 19.67 -2.11 4.01
N GLU A 103 19.65 -2.91 2.92
CA GLU A 103 19.76 -2.39 1.56
C GLU A 103 18.55 -1.56 1.18
N LEU A 104 17.35 -1.99 1.59
CA LEU A 104 16.11 -1.26 1.33
C LEU A 104 16.14 0.13 1.97
N VAL A 105 16.48 0.24 3.27
CA VAL A 105 16.50 1.53 3.96
C VAL A 105 17.63 2.45 3.49
N ALA A 106 18.71 1.89 2.96
CA ALA A 106 19.78 2.65 2.32
C ALA A 106 19.37 3.15 0.92
N ALA A 107 18.45 2.43 0.26
CA ALA A 107 18.04 2.71 -1.11
C ALA A 107 16.87 3.70 -1.21
N VAL A 108 16.06 3.94 -0.18
CA VAL A 108 14.87 4.80 -0.25
C VAL A 108 14.77 5.74 0.95
N GLU A 109 14.03 6.82 0.80
CA GLU A 109 13.49 7.52 1.96
C GLU A 109 12.18 6.86 2.40
N LEU A 110 11.85 6.99 3.68
CA LEU A 110 10.64 6.39 4.24
C LEU A 110 9.61 7.46 4.59
N ALA A 111 8.37 7.30 4.19
CA ALA A 111 7.25 8.12 4.66
C ALA A 111 6.36 7.28 5.58
N LEU A 112 6.37 7.60 6.87
CA LEU A 112 5.62 6.89 7.88
C LEU A 112 4.27 7.58 8.10
N VAL A 113 3.18 6.89 7.78
CA VAL A 113 1.83 7.37 8.04
C VAL A 113 1.22 6.71 9.27
N ASP A 114 0.50 7.49 10.07
CA ASP A 114 -0.21 6.98 11.23
C ASP A 114 -1.71 6.89 10.96
N ARG A 115 -2.28 5.69 11.19
CA ARG A 115 -3.72 5.47 11.04
C ARG A 115 -4.57 6.12 12.15
N ALA A 116 -3.94 6.47 13.27
CA ALA A 116 -4.65 7.04 14.42
C ALA A 116 -5.07 8.50 14.23
N GLY A 117 -4.62 9.17 13.16
CA GLY A 117 -5.05 10.54 12.81
C GLY A 117 -4.57 11.63 13.76
N VAL A 118 -3.94 11.29 14.87
CA VAL A 118 -3.34 12.22 15.82
C VAL A 118 -1.99 11.66 16.22
N MET A 119 -0.96 12.13 15.56
CA MET A 119 0.39 11.97 16.09
C MET A 119 0.60 13.05 17.16
N PRO A 120 0.94 12.69 18.38
CA PRO A 120 1.66 13.62 19.23
C PRO A 120 2.92 14.03 18.45
N ALA A 121 3.09 15.33 18.24
CA ALA A 121 4.25 15.87 17.52
C ALA A 121 5.61 15.44 18.13
N ASP A 122 5.58 14.89 19.33
CA ASP A 122 6.70 14.45 20.16
C ASP A 122 6.97 12.93 20.13
N ARG A 123 6.17 12.14 19.39
CA ARG A 123 6.45 10.70 19.28
C ARG A 123 7.53 10.45 18.22
N PRO A 124 8.77 10.08 18.60
CA PRO A 124 9.86 9.88 17.66
C PRO A 124 9.51 8.77 16.65
N ALA A 125 10.07 8.87 15.45
CA ALA A 125 10.04 7.77 14.49
C ALA A 125 10.63 6.52 15.16
N PRO A 126 10.12 5.31 14.85
CA PRO A 126 10.75 4.08 15.33
C PRO A 126 12.19 4.03 14.84
N ASP A 127 13.08 3.41 15.61
CA ASP A 127 14.40 3.09 15.12
C ASP A 127 14.28 2.03 14.02
N LEU A 128 14.64 2.42 12.82
CA LEU A 128 14.50 1.59 11.62
C LEU A 128 15.84 0.94 11.23
N GLY A 129 16.91 1.20 12.00
CA GLY A 129 18.25 0.73 11.69
C GLY A 129 18.87 1.40 10.47
N GLY A 130 20.12 1.02 10.14
CA GLY A 130 20.75 1.34 8.86
C GLY A 130 20.92 2.82 8.49
N GLY A 131 20.69 3.77 9.41
CA GLY A 131 20.72 5.21 9.09
C GLY A 131 19.52 5.66 8.23
N ALA A 132 18.39 4.95 8.29
CA ALA A 132 17.19 5.23 7.52
C ALA A 132 16.72 6.69 7.68
N ARG A 133 16.45 7.35 6.55
CA ARG A 133 15.82 8.67 6.52
C ARG A 133 14.30 8.49 6.51
N ALA A 134 13.62 8.99 7.53
CA ALA A 134 12.18 8.82 7.67
C ALA A 134 11.46 10.15 7.93
N HIS A 135 10.41 10.38 7.16
CA HIS A 135 9.47 11.47 7.31
C HIS A 135 8.22 10.96 8.02
N VAL A 136 7.75 11.66 9.03
CA VAL A 136 6.48 11.34 9.68
C VAL A 136 5.41 12.23 9.08
N VAL A 137 4.45 11.63 8.39
CA VAL A 137 3.39 12.37 7.70
C VAL A 137 2.07 12.18 8.43
N PRO A 138 1.47 13.27 8.97
CA PRO A 138 0.15 13.20 9.56
C PRO A 138 -0.91 12.93 8.49
N MET A 139 -1.85 12.05 8.79
CA MET A 139 -2.92 11.67 7.89
C MET A 139 -4.28 11.83 8.57
N ARG A 140 -5.32 12.16 7.81
CA ARG A 140 -6.69 12.12 8.34
C ARG A 140 -7.05 10.73 8.80
N ARG A 141 -7.70 10.64 9.96
CA ARG A 141 -8.27 9.39 10.42
C ARG A 141 -9.40 8.95 9.48
N ILE A 142 -9.33 7.72 9.01
CA ILE A 142 -10.36 7.09 8.20
C ILE A 142 -10.79 5.82 8.90
N ASP A 143 -12.00 5.85 9.44
CA ASP A 143 -12.58 4.72 10.16
C ASP A 143 -13.26 3.74 9.19
N VAL A 144 -12.47 3.21 8.25
CA VAL A 144 -12.88 2.15 7.31
C VAL A 144 -11.82 1.07 7.30
N SER A 145 -12.20 -0.16 7.57
CA SER A 145 -11.28 -1.29 7.54
C SER A 145 -11.58 -2.24 6.37
N SER A 146 -10.53 -2.91 5.87
CA SER A 146 -10.69 -3.96 4.86
C SER A 146 -11.59 -5.11 5.35
N THR A 147 -11.56 -5.42 6.64
CA THR A 147 -12.41 -6.44 7.27
C THR A 147 -13.87 -6.03 7.20
N GLU A 148 -14.20 -4.79 7.57
CA GLU A 148 -15.55 -4.26 7.47
C GLU A 148 -16.05 -4.29 6.02
N LEU A 149 -15.24 -3.82 5.07
CA LEU A 149 -15.62 -3.82 3.65
C LEU A 149 -15.88 -5.23 3.11
N ARG A 150 -15.08 -6.23 3.50
CA ARG A 150 -15.32 -7.63 3.14
C ARG A 150 -16.61 -8.17 3.75
N HIS A 151 -16.87 -7.89 5.03
CA HIS A 151 -18.15 -8.28 5.66
C HIS A 151 -19.36 -7.63 4.98
N ARG A 152 -19.26 -6.34 4.60
CA ARG A 152 -20.33 -5.66 3.86
C ARG A 152 -20.57 -6.32 2.51
N ALA A 153 -19.50 -6.64 1.78
CA ALA A 153 -19.59 -7.35 0.49
C ALA A 153 -20.22 -8.73 0.64
N ALA A 154 -19.81 -9.52 1.65
CA ALA A 154 -20.39 -10.82 1.96
C ALA A 154 -21.91 -10.72 2.28
N ALA A 155 -22.30 -9.68 3.00
CA ALA A 155 -23.70 -9.42 3.35
C ALA A 155 -24.51 -8.77 2.20
N GLY A 156 -23.92 -8.53 1.03
CA GLY A 156 -24.60 -7.85 -0.09
C GLY A 156 -24.92 -6.38 0.17
N LEU A 157 -24.27 -5.76 1.16
CA LEU A 157 -24.48 -4.35 1.50
C LEU A 157 -23.72 -3.41 0.55
N PRO A 158 -24.22 -2.20 0.30
CA PRO A 158 -23.54 -1.22 -0.55
C PRO A 158 -22.12 -0.90 -0.05
N LEU A 159 -21.15 -0.85 -0.96
CA LEU A 159 -19.78 -0.45 -0.68
C LEU A 159 -19.53 1.04 -0.95
N VAL A 160 -20.30 1.66 -1.84
CA VAL A 160 -20.27 3.11 -2.07
C VAL A 160 -21.03 3.81 -0.93
N PRO A 161 -20.53 4.90 -0.35
CA PRO A 161 -19.36 5.69 -0.75
C PRO A 161 -18.02 5.30 -0.08
N LEU A 162 -17.98 4.16 0.63
CA LEU A 162 -16.78 3.74 1.39
C LEU A 162 -15.59 3.37 0.49
N VAL A 163 -15.87 3.00 -0.76
CA VAL A 163 -14.88 2.77 -1.82
C VAL A 163 -15.29 3.48 -3.10
N ALA A 164 -14.34 3.68 -4.02
CA ALA A 164 -14.64 4.23 -5.33
C ALA A 164 -15.69 3.37 -6.08
N PRO A 165 -16.59 3.99 -6.87
CA PRO A 165 -17.65 3.27 -7.59
C PRO A 165 -17.10 2.14 -8.49
N GLY A 166 -15.96 2.35 -9.17
CA GLY A 166 -15.28 1.35 -9.98
C GLY A 166 -14.85 0.12 -9.17
N VAL A 167 -14.34 0.32 -7.96
CA VAL A 167 -13.99 -0.77 -7.03
C VAL A 167 -15.24 -1.56 -6.63
N ALA A 168 -16.32 -0.89 -6.25
CA ALA A 168 -17.57 -1.54 -5.89
C ALA A 168 -18.14 -2.37 -7.06
N ALA A 169 -18.09 -1.84 -8.28
CA ALA A 169 -18.51 -2.54 -9.50
C ALA A 169 -17.66 -3.81 -9.78
N LEU A 170 -16.34 -3.74 -9.60
CA LEU A 170 -15.45 -4.89 -9.78
C LEU A 170 -15.68 -5.95 -8.70
N VAL A 171 -15.86 -5.56 -7.43
CA VAL A 171 -16.20 -6.50 -6.34
C VAL A 171 -17.48 -7.26 -6.66
N ALA A 172 -18.51 -6.56 -7.14
CA ALA A 172 -19.79 -7.17 -7.52
C ALA A 172 -19.64 -8.10 -8.74
N ARG A 173 -18.95 -7.64 -9.79
CA ARG A 173 -18.73 -8.38 -11.05
C ARG A 173 -18.00 -9.69 -10.83
N HIS A 174 -16.94 -9.68 -10.02
CA HIS A 174 -16.12 -10.87 -9.74
C HIS A 174 -16.66 -11.69 -8.57
N GLY A 175 -17.76 -11.28 -7.94
CA GLY A 175 -18.34 -11.97 -6.79
C GLY A 175 -17.36 -12.10 -5.62
N LEU A 176 -16.49 -11.10 -5.42
CA LEU A 176 -15.45 -11.15 -4.40
C LEU A 176 -16.05 -11.09 -3.00
N TYR A 177 -15.39 -11.78 -2.07
CA TYR A 177 -15.69 -11.73 -0.62
C TYR A 177 -17.11 -12.23 -0.25
N ARG A 178 -17.77 -13.02 -1.11
CA ARG A 178 -19.11 -13.59 -0.82
C ARG A 178 -19.08 -14.63 0.28
N ASP A 179 -17.97 -15.39 0.39
CA ASP A 179 -17.75 -16.31 1.49
C ASP A 179 -16.99 -15.55 2.59
N PRO A 180 -17.54 -15.39 3.79
CA PRO A 180 -16.82 -14.76 4.88
C PRO A 180 -15.58 -15.59 5.20
N GLU A 181 -14.39 -14.96 5.21
CA GLU A 181 -13.21 -15.60 5.76
C GLU A 181 -13.52 -15.98 7.23
N PRO A 182 -13.17 -17.19 7.66
CA PRO A 182 -13.27 -17.50 9.09
C PRO A 182 -12.41 -16.49 9.87
N VAL A 183 -12.99 -15.95 10.94
CA VAL A 183 -12.38 -14.99 11.87
C VAL A 183 -11.21 -15.65 12.60
#